data_0ac24237f38a43a9e59a644e1e114244
#
_entry.id   0ac24237f38a43a9e59a644e1e114244
#
_cell.length_a   1.000
_cell.length_b   1.000
_cell.length_c   1.000
_cell.angle_alpha   90.00
_cell.angle_beta   90.00
_cell.angle_gamma   90.00
#
_symmetry.space_group_name_H-M   'P 1'
#
loop_
_entity.id
_entity.type
_entity.pdbx_description
1 polymer ?
#
loop_
_entity_poly.entity_id
_entity_poly.type
_entity_poly.pdbx_seq_one_letter_code
_entity_poly.pdbx_strand_id
1 'polypeptide(L)'
;MQVKILTSTIRKYIYKYKFGGAFFLAKEAQKLQIIPLGGLGEIGKNMTVVRYGDDIIVIDAGLMFPEEEMLGIDLVIPDITYLLENKDKIKAIVLTHGHEDHIGALPYVLRQIPNIPVYGTRLTLGILEGRLKENGVDSSNLHPVYHGDIISAGCFTVGFIRVNHSIADACGLSIKTPMGMIVHTGDFKFDYTPVDGKMTDFRAFSDLGNRGVLVLLADSTNAEREGHTPSERTVGIAFEKAFRKAKNRIIIATFSSNVHRIQQVVDTAIKYNRKVAILGRSMINVVNISIKLGYLNMPEDMLIDIDEINNYPMNQVVIITTGSQGEPMSALTRMSTANHRKVGIVPGDTIIISATPIPGNEKLVSRTIDNLLKQGADVIYGRDEGIHVSGHASREELKLMHNLVRPKFFIPVHGEYHHIVKHAKLAESIGMPKENIFISEIGQVLEFTRDKGQVVGKVTSGKVLIDGLGVGDVGNIVLRDRRQLSQDGILIVVVTMDKEGRFIAAGPDIVSRGFVYVRESEALMEEAKERVTSAIEHCLDNDITEWSVIKNDIREAIGRYLYEKTRRRPMILPIIMEV
;
A
#
# COMPACT_ATOMS: atom_id res chain seq x y z
N MET A 1 24.68 18.74 51.31
CA MET A 1 23.64 19.14 50.39
C MET A 1 23.72 18.30 49.10
N GLN A 2 23.69 16.96 49.23
CA GLN A 2 23.79 16.00 48.13
C GLN A 2 23.09 14.67 48.50
N VAL A 3 21.82 14.69 48.89
CA VAL A 3 21.01 13.49 49.21
C VAL A 3 19.52 13.72 48.87
N LYS A 4 19.18 14.53 47.89
CA LYS A 4 17.76 14.79 47.56
C LYS A 4 17.33 14.56 46.10
N ILE A 5 18.15 13.95 45.23
CA ILE A 5 17.82 13.75 43.81
C ILE A 5 17.69 12.25 43.44
N LEU A 6 17.88 11.30 44.35
CA LEU A 6 17.78 9.87 44.03
C LEU A 6 16.49 9.20 44.51
N THR A 7 15.50 9.95 44.98
CA THR A 7 14.28 9.36 45.58
C THR A 7 13.02 9.43 44.71
N SER A 8 13.04 10.03 43.50
CA SER A 8 11.85 10.13 42.66
C SER A 8 11.73 9.04 41.58
N THR A 9 12.83 8.36 41.25
CA THR A 9 12.84 7.33 40.18
C THR A 9 12.62 5.90 40.68
N ILE A 10 12.76 5.66 41.99
CA ILE A 10 12.65 4.32 42.59
C ILE A 10 11.24 4.02 43.15
N ARG A 11 10.32 4.98 43.16
CA ARG A 11 8.99 4.78 43.76
C ARG A 11 7.95 4.07 42.91
N LYS A 12 8.28 3.61 41.72
CA LYS A 12 7.30 3.01 40.78
C LYS A 12 7.19 1.48 40.82
N TYR A 13 8.08 0.75 41.56
CA TYR A 13 8.18 -0.70 41.40
C TYR A 13 8.36 -1.52 42.69
N ILE A 14 7.83 -1.10 43.84
CA ILE A 14 7.91 -1.94 45.06
C ILE A 14 6.52 -2.23 45.62
N TYR A 15 5.94 -3.38 45.26
CA TYR A 15 4.92 -4.04 46.08
C TYR A 15 5.61 -4.97 47.08
N LYS A 16 5.45 -4.67 48.37
CA LYS A 16 6.09 -5.36 49.47
C LYS A 16 5.18 -6.49 49.95
N TYR A 17 5.52 -7.75 49.66
CA TYR A 17 5.01 -8.90 50.42
C TYR A 17 6.10 -9.42 51.33
N LYS A 18 5.81 -9.44 52.62
CA LYS A 18 6.70 -9.91 53.67
C LYS A 18 6.31 -11.33 54.04
N PHE A 19 7.04 -12.36 53.57
CA PHE A 19 7.05 -13.69 54.11
C PHE A 19 8.50 -14.17 54.11
N GLY A 20 9.04 -14.44 55.31
CA GLY A 20 10.29 -15.20 55.52
C GLY A 20 11.55 -14.66 54.85
N GLY A 21 12.00 -13.44 55.15
CA GLY A 21 13.41 -13.05 54.98
C GLY A 21 14.00 -12.91 53.55
N ALA A 22 13.29 -13.26 52.49
CA ALA A 22 13.74 -13.07 51.10
C ALA A 22 12.89 -12.03 50.38
N PHE A 23 13.53 -11.02 49.79
CA PHE A 23 12.87 -10.05 48.90
C PHE A 23 12.75 -10.69 47.51
N PHE A 24 11.58 -11.19 47.17
CA PHE A 24 11.24 -11.48 45.77
C PHE A 24 10.77 -10.19 45.12
N LEU A 25 11.56 -9.63 44.22
CA LEU A 25 11.06 -8.69 43.21
C LEU A 25 10.06 -9.47 42.36
N ALA A 26 8.76 -9.25 42.55
CA ALA A 26 7.78 -9.76 41.62
C ALA A 26 8.12 -9.17 40.25
N LYS A 27 8.61 -10.02 39.33
CA LYS A 27 8.78 -9.64 37.92
C LYS A 27 7.39 -9.20 37.46
N GLU A 28 7.28 -7.95 36.97
CA GLU A 28 6.02 -7.44 36.44
C GLU A 28 5.49 -8.48 35.45
N ALA A 29 4.23 -8.89 35.59
CA ALA A 29 3.68 -9.93 34.74
C ALA A 29 3.77 -9.44 33.29
N GLN A 30 4.50 -10.17 32.46
CA GLN A 30 4.65 -9.85 31.05
C GLN A 30 3.27 -9.83 30.39
N LYS A 31 3.00 -8.82 29.59
CA LYS A 31 1.71 -8.59 28.94
C LYS A 31 1.86 -8.77 27.45
N LEU A 32 0.77 -9.23 26.83
CA LEU A 32 0.70 -9.32 25.38
C LEU A 32 0.38 -7.93 24.81
N GLN A 33 1.17 -7.46 23.87
CA GLN A 33 0.96 -6.19 23.16
C GLN A 33 0.79 -6.46 21.67
N ILE A 34 -0.20 -5.80 21.08
CA ILE A 34 -0.45 -5.78 19.64
C ILE A 34 -0.35 -4.31 19.20
N ILE A 35 0.50 -4.03 18.20
CA ILE A 35 0.82 -2.68 17.79
C ILE A 35 0.72 -2.62 16.26
N PRO A 36 -0.36 -2.10 15.69
CA PRO A 36 -0.46 -1.84 14.27
C PRO A 36 0.49 -0.72 13.87
N LEU A 37 1.37 -0.94 12.90
CA LEU A 37 2.23 0.08 12.30
C LEU A 37 1.72 0.56 10.93
N GLY A 38 0.71 -0.13 10.38
CA GLY A 38 0.03 0.21 9.14
C GLY A 38 -1.23 -0.63 8.93
N GLY A 39 -2.02 -0.33 7.89
CA GLY A 39 -3.21 -1.09 7.50
C GLY A 39 -4.46 -0.82 8.33
N LEU A 40 -4.50 0.27 9.09
CA LEU A 40 -5.69 0.71 9.84
C LEU A 40 -6.12 2.12 9.45
N GLY A 41 -7.37 2.27 9.07
CA GLY A 41 -7.92 3.53 8.57
C GLY A 41 -7.40 3.91 7.18
N GLU A 42 -6.75 2.98 6.50
CA GLU A 42 -6.17 3.11 5.16
C GLU A 42 -6.16 1.74 4.46
N ILE A 43 -5.98 1.72 3.15
CA ILE A 43 -5.73 0.50 2.36
C ILE A 43 -4.24 0.46 2.01
N GLY A 44 -3.57 -0.62 2.39
CA GLY A 44 -2.13 -0.82 2.18
C GLY A 44 -1.29 -0.64 3.44
N LYS A 45 0.02 -0.76 3.29
CA LYS A 45 1.03 -0.69 4.36
C LYS A 45 0.76 -1.64 5.54
N ASN A 46 0.17 -2.79 5.29
CA ASN A 46 -0.16 -3.73 6.36
C ASN A 46 1.11 -4.15 7.12
N MET A 47 1.14 -3.84 8.41
CA MET A 47 2.22 -4.22 9.31
C MET A 47 1.70 -4.22 10.74
N THR A 48 1.77 -5.37 11.40
CA THR A 48 1.34 -5.52 12.78
C THR A 48 2.42 -6.18 13.62
N VAL A 49 2.76 -5.56 14.74
CA VAL A 49 3.72 -6.09 15.72
C VAL A 49 2.95 -6.85 16.80
N VAL A 50 3.41 -8.06 17.11
CA VAL A 50 2.97 -8.82 18.29
C VAL A 50 4.17 -8.96 19.23
N ARG A 51 4.03 -8.46 20.44
CA ARG A 51 5.09 -8.45 21.45
C ARG A 51 4.64 -9.14 22.75
N TYR A 52 5.51 -9.96 23.29
CA TYR A 52 5.37 -10.52 24.64
C TYR A 52 6.72 -10.47 25.37
N GLY A 53 6.84 -9.57 26.33
CA GLY A 53 8.13 -9.31 27.00
C GLY A 53 9.18 -8.76 26.04
N ASP A 54 10.27 -9.51 25.86
CA ASP A 54 11.36 -9.15 24.95
C ASP A 54 11.30 -9.85 23.60
N ASP A 55 10.28 -10.67 23.35
CA ASP A 55 10.10 -11.30 22.05
C ASP A 55 9.07 -10.55 21.21
N ILE A 56 9.42 -10.32 19.94
CA ILE A 56 8.61 -9.63 18.95
C ILE A 56 8.54 -10.49 17.70
N ILE A 57 7.34 -10.60 17.12
CA ILE A 57 7.14 -11.01 15.72
C ILE A 57 6.42 -9.89 14.97
N VAL A 58 6.69 -9.79 13.67
CA VAL A 58 6.04 -8.84 12.78
C VAL A 58 5.18 -9.62 11.78
N ILE A 59 3.92 -9.23 11.65
CA ILE A 59 2.98 -9.80 10.67
C ILE A 59 2.92 -8.83 9.51
N ASP A 60 3.35 -9.29 8.32
CA ASP A 60 3.43 -8.54 7.08
C ASP A 60 4.34 -7.29 7.15
N ALA A 61 4.68 -6.75 6.00
CA ALA A 61 5.40 -5.50 5.82
C ALA A 61 5.06 -4.95 4.42
N GLY A 62 3.88 -4.36 4.31
CA GLY A 62 3.31 -3.91 3.05
C GLY A 62 3.67 -2.47 2.68
N LEU A 63 3.45 -2.15 1.41
CA LEU A 63 3.47 -0.77 0.91
C LEU A 63 2.05 -0.27 0.63
N MET A 64 1.95 1.03 0.38
CA MET A 64 0.77 1.70 -0.15
C MET A 64 1.17 2.51 -1.39
N PHE A 65 0.30 2.58 -2.39
CA PHE A 65 0.48 3.53 -3.50
C PHE A 65 0.20 4.96 -3.03
N PRO A 66 0.91 5.97 -3.59
CA PRO A 66 0.70 7.35 -3.18
C PRO A 66 -0.70 7.87 -3.55
N GLU A 67 -1.24 8.74 -2.72
CA GLU A 67 -2.47 9.48 -2.97
C GLU A 67 -2.22 10.59 -4.03
N GLU A 68 -3.28 11.11 -4.68
CA GLU A 68 -3.17 12.14 -5.74
C GLU A 68 -2.39 13.39 -5.27
N GLU A 69 -2.47 13.71 -3.97
CA GLU A 69 -1.79 14.86 -3.38
C GLU A 69 -0.28 14.64 -3.16
N MET A 70 0.20 13.42 -3.22
CA MET A 70 1.59 13.04 -3.00
C MET A 70 2.39 13.12 -4.30
N LEU A 71 2.48 14.32 -4.88
CA LEU A 71 3.11 14.57 -6.18
C LEU A 71 4.57 14.11 -6.22
N GLY A 72 4.89 13.24 -7.18
CA GLY A 72 6.25 12.72 -7.41
C GLY A 72 6.70 11.67 -6.40
N ILE A 73 5.80 11.13 -5.59
CA ILE A 73 6.08 10.00 -4.72
C ILE A 73 5.78 8.70 -5.47
N ASP A 74 6.70 7.75 -5.40
CA ASP A 74 6.55 6.44 -6.05
C ASP A 74 5.78 5.45 -5.17
N LEU A 75 6.12 5.39 -3.89
CA LEU A 75 5.59 4.42 -2.92
C LEU A 75 5.53 5.05 -1.52
N VAL A 76 4.69 4.48 -0.67
CA VAL A 76 4.59 4.81 0.76
C VAL A 76 4.76 3.55 1.59
N ILE A 77 5.63 3.59 2.58
CA ILE A 77 5.87 2.46 3.49
C ILE A 77 5.57 2.84 4.95
N PRO A 78 5.35 1.89 5.85
CA PRO A 78 5.23 2.16 7.27
C PRO A 78 6.50 2.80 7.85
N ASP A 79 6.33 3.67 8.83
CA ASP A 79 7.46 4.08 9.68
C ASP A 79 7.87 2.92 10.58
N ILE A 80 9.10 2.46 10.42
CA ILE A 80 9.65 1.31 11.15
C ILE A 80 10.55 1.70 12.33
N THR A 81 10.52 2.96 12.77
CA THR A 81 11.34 3.43 13.89
C THR A 81 11.21 2.54 15.12
N TYR A 82 9.98 2.11 15.46
CA TYR A 82 9.75 1.17 16.55
C TYR A 82 10.49 -0.17 16.37
N LEU A 83 10.54 -0.69 15.15
CA LEU A 83 11.27 -1.94 14.84
C LEU A 83 12.77 -1.73 14.98
N LEU A 84 13.31 -0.60 14.52
CA LEU A 84 14.74 -0.27 14.63
C LEU A 84 15.18 -0.15 16.10
N GLU A 85 14.36 0.49 16.95
CA GLU A 85 14.60 0.62 18.39
C GLU A 85 14.56 -0.73 19.13
N ASN A 86 13.87 -1.73 18.57
CA ASN A 86 13.70 -3.06 19.17
C ASN A 86 14.28 -4.20 18.30
N LYS A 87 15.18 -3.92 17.36
CA LYS A 87 15.69 -4.88 16.37
C LYS A 87 16.18 -6.20 16.96
N ASP A 88 16.87 -6.16 18.09
CA ASP A 88 17.44 -7.34 18.75
C ASP A 88 16.37 -8.25 19.39
N LYS A 89 15.14 -7.75 19.54
CA LYS A 89 13.99 -8.48 20.09
C LYS A 89 13.13 -9.15 19.00
N ILE A 90 13.32 -8.79 17.72
CA ILE A 90 12.53 -9.34 16.62
C ILE A 90 13.01 -10.77 16.33
N LYS A 91 12.11 -11.73 16.45
CA LYS A 91 12.39 -13.16 16.25
C LYS A 91 12.07 -13.63 14.84
N ALA A 92 11.07 -13.03 14.20
CA ALA A 92 10.66 -13.37 12.84
C ALA A 92 9.75 -12.29 12.26
N ILE A 93 9.72 -12.24 10.91
CA ILE A 93 8.63 -11.67 10.14
C ILE A 93 7.83 -12.84 9.57
N VAL A 94 6.50 -12.79 9.68
CA VAL A 94 5.58 -13.83 9.18
C VAL A 94 4.62 -13.23 8.20
N LEU A 95 4.53 -13.82 7.01
CA LEU A 95 3.78 -13.26 5.88
C LEU A 95 2.49 -14.03 5.67
N THR A 96 1.41 -13.30 5.45
CA THR A 96 0.10 -13.87 5.14
C THR A 96 -0.03 -14.25 3.67
N HIS A 97 0.39 -13.39 2.76
CA HIS A 97 0.34 -13.63 1.31
C HIS A 97 1.20 -12.62 0.52
N GLY A 98 1.30 -12.80 -0.80
CA GLY A 98 2.27 -12.11 -1.65
C GLY A 98 1.76 -10.84 -2.35
N HIS A 99 0.72 -10.15 -1.86
CA HIS A 99 0.35 -8.84 -2.37
C HIS A 99 1.29 -7.74 -1.90
N GLU A 100 1.43 -6.67 -2.69
CA GLU A 100 2.35 -5.57 -2.42
C GLU A 100 2.04 -4.84 -1.11
N ASP A 101 0.79 -4.72 -0.75
CA ASP A 101 0.33 -4.11 0.50
C ASP A 101 0.58 -4.99 1.75
N HIS A 102 1.17 -6.20 1.55
CA HIS A 102 1.61 -7.11 2.59
C HIS A 102 3.11 -7.41 2.57
N ILE A 103 3.77 -7.34 1.39
CA ILE A 103 5.21 -7.66 1.28
C ILE A 103 6.06 -6.52 0.71
N GLY A 104 5.46 -5.49 0.13
CA GLY A 104 6.16 -4.51 -0.70
C GLY A 104 7.14 -3.61 0.05
N ALA A 105 7.02 -3.45 1.38
CA ALA A 105 8.00 -2.71 2.18
C ALA A 105 9.19 -3.56 2.62
N LEU A 106 9.17 -4.89 2.46
CA LEU A 106 10.25 -5.78 2.90
C LEU A 106 11.63 -5.44 2.35
N PRO A 107 11.82 -5.01 1.08
CA PRO A 107 13.13 -4.58 0.62
C PRO A 107 13.73 -3.43 1.43
N TYR A 108 12.90 -2.52 1.91
CA TYR A 108 13.31 -1.38 2.73
C TYR A 108 13.55 -1.78 4.20
N VAL A 109 12.70 -2.65 4.74
CA VAL A 109 12.83 -3.19 6.10
C VAL A 109 14.09 -4.03 6.24
N LEU A 110 14.28 -5.03 5.35
CA LEU A 110 15.40 -5.96 5.43
C LEU A 110 16.76 -5.30 5.14
N ARG A 111 16.80 -4.19 4.40
CA ARG A 111 18.01 -3.38 4.25
C ARG A 111 18.45 -2.74 5.57
N GLN A 112 17.52 -2.35 6.43
CA GLN A 112 17.80 -1.72 7.72
C GLN A 112 17.90 -2.72 8.88
N ILE A 113 17.21 -3.84 8.78
CA ILE A 113 17.20 -4.91 9.79
C ILE A 113 17.54 -6.24 9.08
N PRO A 114 18.80 -6.43 8.69
CA PRO A 114 19.23 -7.65 7.99
C PRO A 114 19.19 -8.86 8.92
N ASN A 115 19.20 -10.05 8.34
CA ASN A 115 19.28 -11.34 9.04
C ASN A 115 18.07 -11.75 9.88
N ILE A 116 16.93 -11.07 9.76
CA ILE A 116 15.69 -11.53 10.40
C ILE A 116 15.10 -12.67 9.56
N PRO A 117 14.73 -13.82 10.18
CA PRO A 117 14.01 -14.87 9.46
C PRO A 117 12.65 -14.40 8.96
N VAL A 118 12.36 -14.62 7.68
CA VAL A 118 11.09 -14.30 7.04
C VAL A 118 10.39 -15.60 6.65
N TYR A 119 9.24 -15.85 7.21
CA TYR A 119 8.43 -17.05 6.95
C TYR A 119 7.21 -16.69 6.09
N GLY A 120 6.98 -17.45 5.05
CA GLY A 120 5.84 -17.27 4.17
C GLY A 120 5.62 -18.49 3.29
N THR A 121 4.47 -18.57 2.65
CA THR A 121 4.16 -19.64 1.68
C THR A 121 5.04 -19.54 0.44
N ARG A 122 5.16 -20.62 -0.31
CA ARG A 122 6.12 -20.72 -1.43
C ARG A 122 5.90 -19.65 -2.49
N LEU A 123 4.66 -19.38 -2.88
CA LEU A 123 4.37 -18.35 -3.87
C LEU A 123 4.68 -16.96 -3.33
N THR A 124 4.29 -16.67 -2.09
CA THR A 124 4.61 -15.41 -1.40
C THR A 124 6.11 -15.14 -1.39
N LEU A 125 6.91 -16.13 -0.96
CA LEU A 125 8.37 -15.98 -0.93
C LEU A 125 8.99 -15.92 -2.32
N GLY A 126 8.45 -16.64 -3.30
CA GLY A 126 8.94 -16.57 -4.68
C GLY A 126 8.75 -15.17 -5.29
N ILE A 127 7.61 -14.52 -5.04
CA ILE A 127 7.36 -13.14 -5.46
C ILE A 127 8.30 -12.18 -4.72
N LEU A 128 8.44 -12.35 -3.40
CA LEU A 128 9.33 -11.54 -2.58
C LEU A 128 10.80 -11.67 -3.00
N GLU A 129 11.30 -12.87 -3.27
CA GLU A 129 12.67 -13.10 -3.73
C GLU A 129 12.98 -12.30 -5.00
N GLY A 130 12.05 -12.27 -5.97
CA GLY A 130 12.16 -11.43 -7.15
C GLY A 130 12.30 -9.94 -6.81
N ARG A 131 11.49 -9.46 -5.86
CA ARG A 131 11.54 -8.07 -5.38
C ARG A 131 12.84 -7.74 -4.65
N LEU A 132 13.30 -8.61 -3.78
CA LEU A 132 14.56 -8.42 -3.06
C LEU A 132 15.74 -8.35 -4.04
N LYS A 133 15.77 -9.23 -5.04
CA LYS A 133 16.79 -9.23 -6.09
C LYS A 133 16.79 -7.93 -6.92
N GLU A 134 15.61 -7.43 -7.32
CA GLU A 134 15.48 -6.15 -8.03
C GLU A 134 16.02 -4.98 -7.20
N ASN A 135 15.89 -5.05 -5.87
CA ASN A 135 16.35 -4.02 -4.93
C ASN A 135 17.77 -4.27 -4.37
N GLY A 136 18.48 -5.32 -4.80
CA GLY A 136 19.81 -5.64 -4.32
C GLY A 136 19.87 -6.02 -2.83
N VAL A 137 18.80 -6.64 -2.31
CA VAL A 137 18.68 -7.08 -0.92
C VAL A 137 18.84 -8.60 -0.85
N ASP A 138 19.56 -9.08 0.18
CA ASP A 138 19.78 -10.50 0.40
C ASP A 138 18.49 -11.25 0.71
N SER A 139 18.31 -12.43 0.10
CA SER A 139 17.15 -13.31 0.27
C SER A 139 17.47 -14.61 1.02
N SER A 140 18.65 -14.75 1.61
CA SER A 140 19.10 -15.99 2.25
C SER A 140 18.27 -16.41 3.48
N ASN A 141 17.59 -15.46 4.12
CA ASN A 141 16.77 -15.70 5.31
C ASN A 141 15.27 -15.89 5.01
N LEU A 142 14.91 -16.25 3.78
CA LEU A 142 13.56 -16.63 3.41
C LEU A 142 13.31 -18.12 3.71
N HIS A 143 12.32 -18.41 4.55
CA HIS A 143 11.98 -19.75 5.01
C HIS A 143 10.59 -20.16 4.52
N PRO A 144 10.47 -21.03 3.52
CA PRO A 144 9.18 -21.44 3.00
C PRO A 144 8.43 -22.32 3.98
N VAL A 145 7.12 -22.08 4.10
CA VAL A 145 6.18 -22.87 4.88
C VAL A 145 5.02 -23.35 4.03
N TYR A 146 4.32 -24.38 4.51
CA TYR A 146 3.10 -24.91 3.91
C TYR A 146 1.91 -24.67 4.82
N HIS A 147 0.71 -24.73 4.27
CA HIS A 147 -0.51 -24.72 5.07
C HIS A 147 -0.52 -25.91 6.02
N GLY A 148 -0.75 -25.64 7.30
CA GLY A 148 -0.67 -26.61 8.38
C GLY A 148 0.67 -26.65 9.10
N ASP A 149 1.73 -26.04 8.55
CA ASP A 149 3.02 -25.96 9.25
C ASP A 149 2.93 -25.07 10.49
N ILE A 150 3.79 -25.39 11.45
CA ILE A 150 3.93 -24.66 12.70
C ILE A 150 5.40 -24.34 12.93
N ILE A 151 5.71 -23.09 13.19
CA ILE A 151 7.07 -22.63 13.50
C ILE A 151 7.15 -22.08 14.92
N SER A 152 8.36 -22.03 15.46
CA SER A 152 8.66 -21.39 16.75
C SER A 152 9.50 -20.14 16.51
N ALA A 153 9.08 -19.00 17.08
CA ALA A 153 9.76 -17.71 16.99
C ALA A 153 9.80 -17.06 18.38
N GLY A 154 10.89 -17.28 19.12
CA GLY A 154 10.97 -16.90 20.54
C GLY A 154 9.90 -17.63 21.38
N CYS A 155 9.11 -16.86 22.14
CA CYS A 155 8.01 -17.41 22.93
C CYS A 155 6.73 -17.70 22.10
N PHE A 156 6.72 -17.37 20.82
CA PHE A 156 5.57 -17.56 19.94
C PHE A 156 5.65 -18.90 19.22
N THR A 157 4.48 -19.51 19.01
CA THR A 157 4.30 -20.63 18.09
C THR A 157 3.30 -20.20 17.03
N VAL A 158 3.72 -20.13 15.77
CA VAL A 158 2.91 -19.61 14.66
C VAL A 158 2.52 -20.75 13.73
N GLY A 159 1.23 -20.94 13.49
CA GLY A 159 0.68 -21.89 12.53
C GLY A 159 0.07 -21.16 11.33
N PHE A 160 0.20 -21.74 10.14
CA PHE A 160 -0.25 -21.19 8.86
C PHE A 160 -1.50 -21.91 8.38
N ILE A 161 -2.63 -21.19 8.33
CA ILE A 161 -3.96 -21.76 8.02
C ILE A 161 -4.35 -21.33 6.62
N ARG A 162 -4.75 -22.28 5.75
CA ARG A 162 -5.20 -21.95 4.40
C ARG A 162 -6.45 -21.08 4.42
N VAL A 163 -6.40 -19.98 3.65
CA VAL A 163 -7.56 -19.16 3.30
C VAL A 163 -7.65 -18.98 1.79
N ASN A 164 -8.83 -18.67 1.28
CA ASN A 164 -8.99 -18.24 -0.11
C ASN A 164 -8.89 -16.72 -0.20
N HIS A 165 -8.16 -16.26 -1.19
CA HIS A 165 -8.04 -14.86 -1.54
C HIS A 165 -7.88 -14.68 -3.06
N SER A 166 -7.62 -13.46 -3.56
CA SER A 166 -7.36 -13.21 -4.98
C SER A 166 -5.96 -13.63 -5.45
N ILE A 167 -5.09 -14.05 -4.55
CA ILE A 167 -3.80 -14.67 -4.82
C ILE A 167 -3.79 -16.10 -4.31
N ALA A 168 -3.12 -17.00 -5.03
CA ALA A 168 -2.93 -18.36 -4.56
C ALA A 168 -2.03 -18.40 -3.33
N ASP A 169 -2.18 -19.47 -2.54
CA ASP A 169 -1.32 -19.78 -1.39
C ASP A 169 -1.43 -18.80 -0.20
N ALA A 170 -2.50 -18.01 -0.13
CA ALA A 170 -2.78 -17.13 1.00
C ALA A 170 -3.05 -17.91 2.30
N CYS A 171 -2.64 -17.35 3.43
CA CYS A 171 -2.85 -17.95 4.74
C CYS A 171 -3.28 -16.94 5.80
N GLY A 172 -4.13 -17.40 6.72
CA GLY A 172 -4.30 -16.82 8.04
C GLY A 172 -3.29 -17.40 9.01
N LEU A 173 -3.10 -16.74 10.15
CA LEU A 173 -2.12 -17.11 11.16
C LEU A 173 -2.80 -17.46 12.49
N SER A 174 -2.37 -18.55 13.13
CA SER A 174 -2.64 -18.82 14.53
C SER A 174 -1.36 -18.58 15.32
N ILE A 175 -1.39 -17.69 16.30
CA ILE A 175 -0.21 -17.30 17.07
C ILE A 175 -0.46 -17.62 18.54
N LYS A 176 0.14 -18.73 19.00
CA LYS A 176 0.10 -19.11 20.41
C LYS A 176 1.13 -18.27 21.16
N THR A 177 0.67 -17.62 22.21
CA THR A 177 1.48 -16.84 23.14
C THR A 177 1.32 -17.38 24.55
N PRO A 178 2.19 -17.02 25.51
CA PRO A 178 1.99 -17.39 26.91
C PRO A 178 0.71 -16.81 27.53
N MET A 179 0.14 -15.73 26.93
CA MET A 179 -1.10 -15.09 27.40
C MET A 179 -2.35 -15.77 26.83
N GLY A 180 -2.30 -16.26 25.59
CA GLY A 180 -3.41 -16.87 24.89
C GLY A 180 -3.16 -16.98 23.39
N MET A 181 -4.17 -17.43 22.67
CA MET A 181 -4.16 -17.61 21.22
C MET A 181 -4.60 -16.33 20.51
N ILE A 182 -3.82 -15.89 19.54
CA ILE A 182 -4.21 -14.83 18.58
C ILE A 182 -4.53 -15.53 17.25
N VAL A 183 -5.56 -15.06 16.57
CA VAL A 183 -5.85 -15.42 15.17
C VAL A 183 -5.78 -14.14 14.33
N HIS A 184 -5.00 -14.17 13.25
CA HIS A 184 -5.00 -13.16 12.21
C HIS A 184 -5.52 -13.80 10.93
N THR A 185 -6.59 -13.26 10.33
CA THR A 185 -7.19 -13.91 9.16
C THR A 185 -6.31 -13.82 7.91
N GLY A 186 -5.36 -12.86 7.86
CA GLY A 186 -4.88 -12.37 6.59
C GLY A 186 -6.06 -11.82 5.78
N ASP A 187 -5.85 -11.58 4.50
CA ASP A 187 -6.93 -11.26 3.58
C ASP A 187 -7.62 -12.54 3.16
N PHE A 188 -8.94 -12.58 3.24
CA PHE A 188 -9.67 -13.81 3.01
C PHE A 188 -11.06 -13.61 2.43
N LYS A 189 -11.56 -14.66 1.82
CA LYS A 189 -12.99 -14.92 1.56
C LYS A 189 -13.29 -16.41 1.77
N PHE A 190 -14.56 -16.79 1.75
CA PHE A 190 -14.97 -18.18 1.74
C PHE A 190 -15.43 -18.60 0.35
N ASP A 191 -14.51 -19.17 -0.43
CA ASP A 191 -14.82 -19.72 -1.74
C ASP A 191 -15.08 -21.24 -1.62
N TYR A 192 -16.34 -21.62 -1.81
CA TYR A 192 -16.75 -23.04 -1.75
C TYR A 192 -16.45 -23.83 -3.02
N THR A 193 -16.07 -23.14 -4.09
CA THR A 193 -15.72 -23.74 -5.38
C THR A 193 -14.46 -23.09 -5.97
N PRO A 194 -13.35 -23.05 -5.20
CA PRO A 194 -12.14 -22.38 -5.66
C PRO A 194 -11.58 -23.01 -6.92
N VAL A 195 -10.85 -22.22 -7.72
CA VAL A 195 -10.33 -22.65 -9.02
C VAL A 195 -9.37 -23.84 -8.89
N ASP A 196 -8.54 -23.84 -7.85
CA ASP A 196 -7.57 -24.90 -7.56
C ASP A 196 -8.14 -26.05 -6.72
N GLY A 197 -9.44 -26.00 -6.36
CA GLY A 197 -10.12 -27.00 -5.53
C GLY A 197 -9.75 -26.97 -4.04
N LYS A 198 -8.94 -26.01 -3.59
CA LYS A 198 -8.45 -25.92 -2.21
C LYS A 198 -9.24 -24.88 -1.43
N MET A 199 -10.21 -25.30 -0.65
CA MET A 199 -11.04 -24.43 0.19
C MET A 199 -10.26 -23.90 1.42
N THR A 200 -10.79 -22.82 1.99
CA THR A 200 -10.38 -22.35 3.34
C THR A 200 -10.50 -23.48 4.36
N ASP A 201 -9.52 -23.59 5.25
CA ASP A 201 -9.53 -24.61 6.31
C ASP A 201 -10.45 -24.21 7.47
N PHE A 202 -11.76 -24.38 7.26
CA PHE A 202 -12.79 -24.13 8.28
C PHE A 202 -12.58 -24.92 9.56
N ARG A 203 -12.02 -26.16 9.44
CA ARG A 203 -11.78 -27.02 10.57
C ARG A 203 -10.73 -26.43 11.50
N ALA A 204 -9.62 -25.94 10.93
CA ALA A 204 -8.57 -25.30 11.71
C ALA A 204 -9.10 -24.09 12.50
N PHE A 205 -9.90 -23.20 11.87
CA PHE A 205 -10.50 -22.07 12.57
C PHE A 205 -11.49 -22.50 13.67
N SER A 206 -12.34 -23.50 13.40
CA SER A 206 -13.27 -24.04 14.38
C SER A 206 -12.56 -24.72 15.56
N ASP A 207 -11.50 -25.47 15.31
CA ASP A 207 -10.69 -26.11 16.35
C ASP A 207 -9.99 -25.08 17.24
N LEU A 208 -9.53 -23.96 16.68
CA LEU A 208 -9.00 -22.83 17.46
C LEU A 208 -10.08 -22.19 18.32
N GLY A 209 -11.27 -21.95 17.78
CA GLY A 209 -12.42 -21.44 18.54
C GLY A 209 -12.79 -22.31 19.71
N ASN A 210 -12.76 -23.66 19.55
CA ASN A 210 -13.02 -24.61 20.63
C ASN A 210 -11.93 -24.59 21.72
N ARG A 211 -10.68 -24.29 21.38
CA ARG A 211 -9.55 -24.16 22.32
C ARG A 211 -9.54 -22.82 23.04
N GLY A 212 -10.29 -21.84 22.56
CA GLY A 212 -10.36 -20.47 23.06
C GLY A 212 -9.34 -19.53 22.40
N VAL A 213 -9.87 -18.52 21.73
CA VAL A 213 -9.09 -17.45 21.08
C VAL A 213 -9.16 -16.19 21.92
N LEU A 214 -8.00 -15.63 22.27
CA LEU A 214 -7.92 -14.40 23.05
C LEU A 214 -8.22 -13.17 22.18
N VAL A 215 -7.55 -13.05 21.02
CA VAL A 215 -7.71 -11.91 20.12
C VAL A 215 -7.87 -12.40 18.68
N LEU A 216 -8.85 -11.85 17.98
CA LEU A 216 -9.00 -11.96 16.53
C LEU A 216 -8.61 -10.63 15.88
N LEU A 217 -7.73 -10.69 14.88
CA LEU A 217 -7.50 -9.62 13.91
C LEU A 217 -8.09 -10.09 12.58
N ALA A 218 -9.07 -9.36 12.04
CA ALA A 218 -9.74 -9.80 10.81
C ALA A 218 -9.88 -8.66 9.78
N ASP A 219 -9.67 -9.05 8.51
CA ASP A 219 -9.84 -8.24 7.32
C ASP A 219 -11.22 -7.55 7.30
N SER A 220 -11.26 -6.25 7.03
CA SER A 220 -12.47 -5.42 7.06
C SER A 220 -12.84 -4.83 5.69
N THR A 221 -12.07 -5.08 4.64
CA THR A 221 -12.17 -4.41 3.33
C THR A 221 -13.58 -4.43 2.74
N ASN A 222 -14.32 -5.52 2.88
CA ASN A 222 -15.70 -5.64 2.38
C ASN A 222 -16.77 -5.65 3.49
N ALA A 223 -16.48 -5.11 4.67
CA ALA A 223 -17.43 -5.11 5.80
C ALA A 223 -18.77 -4.36 5.52
N GLU A 224 -18.82 -3.54 4.48
CA GLU A 224 -20.03 -2.86 4.03
C GLU A 224 -20.86 -3.65 3.02
N ARG A 225 -20.25 -4.67 2.37
CA ARG A 225 -20.92 -5.46 1.33
C ARG A 225 -21.82 -6.51 1.94
N GLU A 226 -23.09 -6.50 1.54
CA GLU A 226 -24.07 -7.49 1.96
C GLU A 226 -23.81 -8.86 1.31
N GLY A 227 -24.29 -9.91 1.95
CA GLY A 227 -24.24 -11.28 1.46
C GLY A 227 -22.84 -11.88 1.48
N HIS A 228 -22.51 -12.63 0.45
CA HIS A 228 -21.29 -13.39 0.26
C HIS A 228 -20.52 -12.90 -0.95
N THR A 229 -19.21 -13.01 -0.92
CA THR A 229 -18.35 -12.76 -2.08
C THR A 229 -18.44 -13.95 -3.04
N PRO A 230 -18.71 -13.72 -4.33
CA PRO A 230 -18.81 -14.81 -5.32
C PRO A 230 -17.50 -15.60 -5.47
N SER A 231 -17.63 -16.85 -5.92
CA SER A 231 -16.47 -17.69 -6.25
C SER A 231 -15.69 -17.11 -7.44
N GLU A 232 -14.35 -17.21 -7.39
CA GLU A 232 -13.45 -16.84 -8.50
C GLU A 232 -13.78 -17.63 -9.79
N ARG A 233 -14.30 -18.85 -9.66
CA ARG A 233 -14.73 -19.69 -10.80
C ARG A 233 -15.79 -19.03 -11.67
N THR A 234 -16.60 -18.12 -11.14
CA THR A 234 -17.64 -17.41 -11.91
C THR A 234 -17.04 -16.50 -12.99
N VAL A 235 -15.81 -16.01 -12.79
CA VAL A 235 -15.08 -15.20 -13.78
C VAL A 235 -14.75 -16.03 -15.03
N GLY A 236 -14.41 -17.30 -14.87
CA GLY A 236 -14.17 -18.21 -16.01
C GLY A 236 -15.40 -18.37 -16.91
N ILE A 237 -16.61 -18.34 -16.34
CA ILE A 237 -17.86 -18.39 -17.13
C ILE A 237 -18.01 -17.12 -17.97
N ALA A 238 -17.67 -15.96 -17.41
CA ALA A 238 -17.70 -14.70 -18.13
C ALA A 238 -16.63 -14.64 -19.23
N PHE A 239 -15.42 -15.17 -18.96
CA PHE A 239 -14.38 -15.31 -19.99
C PHE A 239 -14.86 -16.20 -21.14
N GLU A 240 -15.45 -17.35 -20.85
CA GLU A 240 -15.97 -18.23 -21.90
C GLU A 240 -17.00 -17.54 -22.78
N LYS A 241 -17.92 -16.75 -22.19
CA LYS A 241 -18.89 -15.94 -22.94
C LYS A 241 -18.21 -14.91 -23.85
N ALA A 242 -17.17 -14.23 -23.35
CA ALA A 242 -16.40 -13.26 -24.12
C ALA A 242 -15.62 -13.92 -25.26
N PHE A 243 -14.91 -15.02 -24.99
CA PHE A 243 -14.12 -15.76 -25.99
C PHE A 243 -15.00 -16.29 -27.15
N ARG A 244 -16.22 -16.74 -26.85
CA ARG A 244 -17.18 -17.21 -27.86
C ARG A 244 -17.59 -16.11 -28.83
N LYS A 245 -17.69 -14.85 -28.35
CA LYS A 245 -18.09 -13.69 -29.16
C LYS A 245 -16.94 -13.07 -29.93
N ALA A 246 -15.73 -13.17 -29.40
CA ALA A 246 -14.55 -12.50 -29.94
C ALA A 246 -14.16 -13.06 -31.33
N LYS A 247 -14.17 -12.19 -32.33
CA LYS A 247 -13.78 -12.51 -33.72
C LYS A 247 -12.29 -12.29 -33.99
N ASN A 248 -11.65 -11.41 -33.25
CA ASN A 248 -10.24 -11.03 -33.36
C ASN A 248 -9.47 -11.41 -32.10
N ARG A 249 -8.36 -10.71 -31.84
CA ARG A 249 -7.54 -10.88 -30.62
C ARG A 249 -8.35 -10.57 -29.37
N ILE A 250 -7.95 -11.23 -28.30
CA ILE A 250 -8.47 -10.93 -26.96
C ILE A 250 -7.30 -10.39 -26.13
N ILE A 251 -7.50 -9.24 -25.49
CA ILE A 251 -6.53 -8.62 -24.58
C ILE A 251 -7.16 -8.54 -23.20
N ILE A 252 -6.54 -9.18 -22.20
CA ILE A 252 -7.09 -9.26 -20.85
C ILE A 252 -6.16 -8.56 -19.89
N ALA A 253 -6.62 -7.46 -19.32
CA ALA A 253 -5.91 -6.76 -18.26
C ALA A 253 -6.40 -7.24 -16.89
N THR A 254 -5.46 -7.71 -16.05
CA THR A 254 -5.75 -8.18 -14.71
C THR A 254 -4.58 -7.90 -13.77
N PHE A 255 -4.77 -8.09 -12.47
CA PHE A 255 -3.68 -8.07 -11.51
C PHE A 255 -2.72 -9.23 -11.76
N SER A 256 -1.42 -8.95 -11.78
CA SER A 256 -0.40 -9.98 -12.00
C SER A 256 -0.37 -11.06 -10.92
N SER A 257 -0.75 -10.70 -9.70
CA SER A 257 -0.82 -11.61 -8.54
C SER A 257 -1.99 -12.59 -8.60
N ASN A 258 -3.04 -12.32 -9.40
CA ASN A 258 -4.20 -13.21 -9.48
C ASN A 258 -3.96 -14.41 -10.38
N VAL A 259 -3.14 -15.35 -9.89
CA VAL A 259 -2.73 -16.58 -10.61
C VAL A 259 -3.95 -17.45 -11.00
N HIS A 260 -4.97 -17.51 -10.15
CA HIS A 260 -6.20 -18.27 -10.44
C HIS A 260 -6.98 -17.69 -11.64
N ARG A 261 -7.00 -16.36 -11.78
CA ARG A 261 -7.62 -15.71 -12.93
C ARG A 261 -6.83 -15.95 -14.20
N ILE A 262 -5.50 -15.88 -14.11
CA ILE A 262 -4.61 -16.22 -15.22
C ILE A 262 -4.83 -17.67 -15.65
N GLN A 263 -4.95 -18.63 -14.70
CA GLN A 263 -5.26 -20.02 -15.02
C GLN A 263 -6.58 -20.15 -15.78
N GLN A 264 -7.63 -19.45 -15.35
CA GLN A 264 -8.92 -19.49 -16.05
C GLN A 264 -8.84 -18.90 -17.47
N VAL A 265 -7.99 -17.90 -17.71
CA VAL A 265 -7.71 -17.38 -19.06
C VAL A 265 -7.01 -18.44 -19.90
N VAL A 266 -5.99 -19.11 -19.36
CA VAL A 266 -5.24 -20.18 -20.03
C VAL A 266 -6.16 -21.34 -20.39
N ASP A 267 -6.96 -21.83 -19.44
CA ASP A 267 -7.91 -22.93 -19.64
C ASP A 267 -8.93 -22.59 -20.74
N THR A 268 -9.41 -21.34 -20.74
CA THR A 268 -10.33 -20.86 -21.76
C THR A 268 -9.63 -20.73 -23.12
N ALA A 269 -8.38 -20.25 -23.16
CA ALA A 269 -7.59 -20.15 -24.39
C ALA A 269 -7.36 -21.54 -25.03
N ILE A 270 -7.04 -22.55 -24.23
CA ILE A 270 -6.92 -23.93 -24.65
C ILE A 270 -8.23 -24.41 -25.32
N LYS A 271 -9.36 -24.19 -24.64
CA LYS A 271 -10.68 -24.59 -25.13
C LYS A 271 -11.03 -23.98 -26.49
N TYR A 272 -10.57 -22.75 -26.75
CA TYR A 272 -10.84 -22.01 -27.98
C TYR A 272 -9.68 -22.05 -28.98
N ASN A 273 -8.68 -22.90 -28.76
CA ASN A 273 -7.50 -23.08 -29.63
C ASN A 273 -6.78 -21.75 -29.90
N ARG A 274 -6.53 -20.96 -28.84
CA ARG A 274 -5.83 -19.69 -28.91
C ARG A 274 -4.49 -19.77 -28.17
N LYS A 275 -3.45 -19.16 -28.72
CA LYS A 275 -2.14 -18.98 -28.07
C LYS A 275 -2.18 -17.82 -27.08
N VAL A 276 -1.36 -17.90 -26.06
CA VAL A 276 -1.30 -16.90 -24.98
C VAL A 276 0.05 -16.19 -25.01
N ALA A 277 0.03 -14.87 -25.08
CA ALA A 277 1.20 -14.02 -24.89
C ALA A 277 1.08 -13.24 -23.58
N ILE A 278 2.19 -13.03 -22.87
CA ILE A 278 2.24 -12.32 -21.61
C ILE A 278 2.94 -10.97 -21.80
N LEU A 279 2.34 -9.90 -21.27
CA LEU A 279 2.85 -8.54 -21.41
C LEU A 279 2.86 -7.79 -20.08
N GLY A 280 3.96 -7.12 -19.81
CA GLY A 280 4.20 -6.40 -18.54
C GLY A 280 5.19 -7.13 -17.64
N ARG A 281 6.17 -6.38 -17.11
CA ARG A 281 7.29 -6.96 -16.34
C ARG A 281 6.81 -7.77 -15.12
N SER A 282 5.95 -7.18 -14.29
CA SER A 282 5.39 -7.86 -13.11
C SER A 282 4.58 -9.09 -13.49
N MET A 283 3.80 -9.03 -14.59
CA MET A 283 3.01 -10.17 -15.09
C MET A 283 3.93 -11.34 -15.50
N ILE A 284 4.98 -11.06 -16.27
CA ILE A 284 5.96 -12.06 -16.70
C ILE A 284 6.65 -12.71 -15.49
N ASN A 285 7.08 -11.90 -14.52
CA ASN A 285 7.75 -12.40 -13.32
C ASN A 285 6.85 -13.34 -12.51
N VAL A 286 5.60 -12.92 -12.22
CA VAL A 286 4.67 -13.74 -11.42
C VAL A 286 4.24 -14.99 -12.18
N VAL A 287 3.98 -14.91 -13.48
CA VAL A 287 3.64 -16.08 -14.32
C VAL A 287 4.78 -17.10 -14.30
N ASN A 288 6.02 -16.67 -14.54
CA ASN A 288 7.18 -17.56 -14.54
C ASN A 288 7.40 -18.25 -13.19
N ILE A 289 7.28 -17.48 -12.09
CA ILE A 289 7.38 -18.03 -10.73
C ILE A 289 6.24 -19.02 -10.47
N SER A 290 5.02 -18.70 -10.89
CA SER A 290 3.85 -19.55 -10.68
C SER A 290 3.95 -20.86 -11.46
N ILE A 291 4.45 -20.84 -12.70
CA ILE A 291 4.73 -22.05 -13.49
C ILE A 291 5.82 -22.89 -12.80
N LYS A 292 6.95 -22.26 -12.44
CA LYS A 292 8.07 -22.94 -11.78
C LYS A 292 7.68 -23.63 -10.47
N LEU A 293 6.78 -23.00 -9.69
CA LEU A 293 6.32 -23.51 -8.41
C LEU A 293 5.09 -24.43 -8.52
N GLY A 294 4.50 -24.59 -9.71
CA GLY A 294 3.34 -25.45 -9.97
C GLY A 294 1.98 -24.86 -9.55
N TYR A 295 1.89 -23.52 -9.41
CA TYR A 295 0.61 -22.83 -9.16
C TYR A 295 -0.14 -22.46 -10.45
N LEU A 296 0.56 -22.41 -11.57
CA LEU A 296 -0.01 -22.16 -12.90
C LEU A 296 0.38 -23.30 -13.84
N ASN A 297 -0.62 -23.95 -14.42
CA ASN A 297 -0.42 -24.95 -15.45
C ASN A 297 -0.53 -24.29 -16.83
N MET A 298 0.61 -24.14 -17.50
CA MET A 298 0.73 -23.54 -18.83
C MET A 298 1.42 -24.55 -19.75
N PRO A 299 0.71 -25.22 -20.67
CA PRO A 299 1.34 -26.09 -21.66
C PRO A 299 2.39 -25.33 -22.50
N GLU A 300 3.53 -25.97 -22.79
CA GLU A 300 4.66 -25.31 -23.47
C GLU A 300 4.28 -24.72 -24.83
N ASP A 301 3.42 -25.40 -25.57
CA ASP A 301 2.95 -24.95 -26.89
C ASP A 301 1.91 -23.82 -26.83
N MET A 302 1.36 -23.49 -25.66
CA MET A 302 0.38 -22.42 -25.47
C MET A 302 1.00 -21.05 -25.33
N LEU A 303 2.15 -20.96 -24.68
CA LEU A 303 2.84 -19.70 -24.43
C LEU A 303 3.69 -19.30 -25.64
N ILE A 304 3.43 -18.12 -26.19
CA ILE A 304 4.21 -17.55 -27.29
C ILE A 304 4.87 -16.24 -26.86
N ASP A 305 6.00 -15.89 -27.49
CA ASP A 305 6.62 -14.59 -27.27
C ASP A 305 5.72 -13.48 -27.84
N ILE A 306 5.70 -12.33 -27.15
CA ILE A 306 4.94 -11.15 -27.60
C ILE A 306 5.40 -10.64 -28.97
N ASP A 307 6.64 -10.89 -29.36
CA ASP A 307 7.19 -10.50 -30.66
C ASP A 307 6.72 -11.44 -31.79
N GLU A 308 6.20 -12.61 -31.45
CA GLU A 308 5.71 -13.63 -32.39
C GLU A 308 4.19 -13.57 -32.63
N ILE A 309 3.45 -12.72 -31.92
CA ILE A 309 1.97 -12.68 -32.04
C ILE A 309 1.47 -12.46 -33.47
N ASN A 310 2.25 -11.76 -34.29
CA ASN A 310 1.92 -11.47 -35.68
C ASN A 310 2.09 -12.70 -36.62
N ASN A 311 2.72 -13.78 -36.15
CA ASN A 311 2.86 -15.03 -36.88
C ASN A 311 1.57 -15.90 -36.79
N TYR A 312 0.62 -15.49 -35.94
CA TYR A 312 -0.64 -16.21 -35.72
C TYR A 312 -1.83 -15.40 -36.22
N PRO A 313 -2.89 -16.07 -36.71
CA PRO A 313 -4.15 -15.39 -37.02
C PRO A 313 -4.68 -14.64 -35.80
N MET A 314 -5.22 -13.44 -35.99
CA MET A 314 -5.68 -12.60 -34.87
C MET A 314 -6.68 -13.31 -33.96
N ASN A 315 -7.59 -14.12 -34.53
CA ASN A 315 -8.56 -14.90 -33.76
C ASN A 315 -7.95 -16.08 -32.98
N GLN A 316 -6.64 -16.30 -33.08
CA GLN A 316 -5.90 -17.32 -32.30
C GLN A 316 -4.99 -16.73 -31.25
N VAL A 317 -5.05 -15.42 -30.99
CA VAL A 317 -4.18 -14.74 -30.03
C VAL A 317 -4.96 -14.23 -28.83
N VAL A 318 -4.43 -14.50 -27.64
CA VAL A 318 -4.81 -13.90 -26.36
C VAL A 318 -3.60 -13.22 -25.74
N ILE A 319 -3.74 -11.99 -25.31
CA ILE A 319 -2.68 -11.25 -24.61
C ILE A 319 -3.13 -10.99 -23.17
N ILE A 320 -2.38 -11.50 -22.20
CA ILE A 320 -2.60 -11.19 -20.78
C ILE A 320 -1.65 -10.06 -20.40
N THR A 321 -2.18 -8.99 -19.82
CA THR A 321 -1.42 -7.77 -19.60
C THR A 321 -1.71 -7.11 -18.24
N THR A 322 -0.80 -6.22 -17.82
CA THR A 322 -1.01 -5.29 -16.71
C THR A 322 -1.75 -4.04 -17.16
N GLY A 323 -2.17 -3.19 -16.20
CA GLY A 323 -2.81 -1.90 -16.47
C GLY A 323 -4.31 -1.89 -16.27
N SER A 324 -4.82 -2.85 -15.50
CA SER A 324 -6.24 -2.89 -15.11
C SER A 324 -6.67 -1.72 -14.23
N GLN A 325 -5.71 -0.96 -13.67
CA GLN A 325 -5.94 0.22 -12.82
C GLN A 325 -5.67 1.56 -13.54
N GLY A 326 -5.36 1.52 -14.83
CA GLY A 326 -5.13 2.72 -15.65
C GLY A 326 -3.81 3.44 -15.34
N GLU A 327 -2.87 2.78 -14.66
CA GLU A 327 -1.56 3.36 -14.34
C GLU A 327 -0.84 3.82 -15.61
N PRO A 328 -0.30 5.06 -15.65
CA PRO A 328 0.22 5.67 -16.89
C PRO A 328 1.31 4.85 -17.60
N MET A 329 2.15 4.16 -16.83
CA MET A 329 3.27 3.37 -17.36
C MET A 329 2.92 1.91 -17.64
N SER A 330 1.69 1.50 -17.35
CA SER A 330 1.24 0.12 -17.58
C SER A 330 1.08 -0.20 -19.08
N ALA A 331 1.12 -1.50 -19.38
CA ALA A 331 1.06 -1.92 -20.78
C ALA A 331 -0.28 -1.56 -21.45
N LEU A 332 -1.43 -1.80 -20.79
CA LEU A 332 -2.74 -1.46 -21.35
C LEU A 332 -2.90 0.05 -21.58
N THR A 333 -2.49 0.89 -20.61
CA THR A 333 -2.60 2.34 -20.74
C THR A 333 -1.73 2.86 -21.89
N ARG A 334 -0.52 2.30 -22.06
CA ARG A 334 0.34 2.64 -23.21
C ARG A 334 -0.24 2.18 -24.55
N MET A 335 -0.91 1.02 -24.58
CA MET A 335 -1.66 0.58 -25.77
C MET A 335 -2.84 1.52 -26.07
N SER A 336 -3.59 1.93 -25.03
CA SER A 336 -4.74 2.84 -25.18
C SER A 336 -4.37 4.23 -25.73
N THR A 337 -3.11 4.64 -25.56
CA THR A 337 -2.58 5.92 -26.07
C THR A 337 -1.71 5.77 -27.32
N ALA A 338 -1.69 4.56 -27.92
CA ALA A 338 -0.83 4.21 -29.07
C ALA A 338 0.69 4.38 -28.82
N ASN A 339 1.12 4.37 -27.57
CA ASN A 339 2.52 4.55 -27.16
C ASN A 339 3.23 3.23 -26.81
N HIS A 340 2.57 2.08 -27.00
CA HIS A 340 3.18 0.78 -26.73
C HIS A 340 3.98 0.29 -27.94
N ARG A 341 5.28 -0.05 -27.73
CA ARG A 341 6.21 -0.35 -28.84
C ARG A 341 5.92 -1.66 -29.59
N LYS A 342 5.37 -2.68 -28.91
CA LYS A 342 5.21 -4.02 -29.46
C LYS A 342 3.77 -4.34 -29.88
N VAL A 343 2.77 -3.76 -29.22
CA VAL A 343 1.36 -4.08 -29.43
C VAL A 343 0.56 -2.79 -29.60
N GLY A 344 -0.07 -2.65 -30.76
CA GLY A 344 -1.11 -1.62 -31.01
C GLY A 344 -2.50 -2.23 -30.90
N ILE A 345 -3.49 -1.43 -30.55
CA ILE A 345 -4.91 -1.82 -30.60
C ILE A 345 -5.39 -1.76 -32.06
N VAL A 346 -6.14 -2.77 -32.45
CA VAL A 346 -6.71 -2.89 -33.80
C VAL A 346 -8.23 -2.88 -33.68
N PRO A 347 -8.97 -2.21 -34.61
CA PRO A 347 -10.43 -2.27 -34.62
C PRO A 347 -10.95 -3.71 -34.59
N GLY A 348 -11.88 -3.99 -33.67
CA GLY A 348 -12.42 -5.32 -33.45
C GLY A 348 -11.63 -6.20 -32.47
N ASP A 349 -10.55 -5.71 -31.86
CA ASP A 349 -9.95 -6.37 -30.67
C ASP A 349 -10.97 -6.40 -29.55
N THR A 350 -11.08 -7.52 -28.85
CA THR A 350 -11.88 -7.63 -27.61
C THR A 350 -10.98 -7.40 -26.41
N ILE A 351 -11.26 -6.37 -25.64
CA ILE A 351 -10.46 -6.01 -24.44
C ILE A 351 -11.28 -6.27 -23.20
N ILE A 352 -10.73 -7.05 -22.27
CA ILE A 352 -11.39 -7.37 -20.99
C ILE A 352 -10.58 -6.73 -19.86
N ILE A 353 -11.20 -5.80 -19.13
CA ILE A 353 -10.60 -5.22 -17.91
C ILE A 353 -11.13 -5.99 -16.71
N SER A 354 -10.40 -7.05 -16.35
CA SER A 354 -10.78 -8.00 -15.31
C SER A 354 -10.32 -7.52 -13.91
N ALA A 355 -10.75 -6.32 -13.54
CA ALA A 355 -10.48 -5.69 -12.25
C ALA A 355 -11.60 -4.69 -11.91
N THR A 356 -11.73 -4.36 -10.62
CA THR A 356 -12.46 -3.18 -10.17
C THR A 356 -11.43 -2.08 -9.87
N PRO A 357 -11.66 -0.81 -10.24
CA PRO A 357 -10.78 0.28 -9.86
C PRO A 357 -10.56 0.32 -8.34
N ILE A 358 -9.31 0.46 -7.93
CA ILE A 358 -8.97 0.81 -6.55
C ILE A 358 -9.44 2.26 -6.33
N PRO A 359 -9.95 2.62 -5.13
CA PRO A 359 -10.34 4.00 -4.83
C PRO A 359 -9.25 5.00 -5.24
N GLY A 360 -9.63 6.04 -5.99
CA GLY A 360 -8.72 7.03 -6.57
C GLY A 360 -8.32 6.78 -8.04
N ASN A 361 -8.44 5.55 -8.54
CA ASN A 361 -8.05 5.21 -9.93
C ASN A 361 -9.20 5.28 -10.95
N GLU A 362 -10.42 5.61 -10.54
CA GLU A 362 -11.63 5.57 -11.38
C GLU A 362 -11.47 6.42 -12.65
N LYS A 363 -10.91 7.63 -12.53
CA LYS A 363 -10.68 8.54 -13.66
C LYS A 363 -9.66 7.99 -14.65
N LEU A 364 -8.58 7.38 -14.16
CA LEU A 364 -7.54 6.80 -14.99
C LEU A 364 -8.06 5.59 -15.78
N VAL A 365 -8.82 4.72 -15.11
CA VAL A 365 -9.45 3.56 -15.74
C VAL A 365 -10.48 4.00 -16.78
N SER A 366 -11.37 4.96 -16.45
CA SER A 366 -12.36 5.51 -17.39
C SER A 366 -11.69 6.10 -18.63
N ARG A 367 -10.63 6.90 -18.46
CA ARG A 367 -9.86 7.47 -19.58
C ARG A 367 -9.23 6.38 -20.45
N THR A 368 -8.72 5.33 -19.84
CA THR A 368 -8.14 4.19 -20.57
C THR A 368 -9.20 3.50 -21.42
N ILE A 369 -10.40 3.25 -20.86
CA ILE A 369 -11.55 2.66 -21.57
C ILE A 369 -11.95 3.53 -22.76
N ASP A 370 -12.13 4.84 -22.56
CA ASP A 370 -12.50 5.78 -23.63
C ASP A 370 -11.49 5.75 -24.79
N ASN A 371 -10.20 5.72 -24.48
CA ASN A 371 -9.16 5.67 -25.48
C ASN A 371 -9.16 4.35 -26.27
N LEU A 372 -9.45 3.22 -25.62
CA LEU A 372 -9.57 1.91 -26.27
C LEU A 372 -10.78 1.86 -27.22
N LEU A 373 -11.93 2.37 -26.78
CA LEU A 373 -13.15 2.47 -27.59
C LEU A 373 -12.93 3.37 -28.81
N LYS A 374 -12.22 4.50 -28.66
CA LYS A 374 -11.85 5.40 -29.78
C LYS A 374 -10.97 4.72 -30.82
N GLN A 375 -10.19 3.72 -30.46
CA GLN A 375 -9.39 2.91 -31.38
C GLN A 375 -10.20 1.77 -32.04
N GLY A 376 -11.50 1.66 -31.76
CA GLY A 376 -12.40 0.66 -32.34
C GLY A 376 -12.37 -0.70 -31.66
N ALA A 377 -11.87 -0.80 -30.44
CA ALA A 377 -11.94 -2.01 -29.64
C ALA A 377 -13.35 -2.24 -29.05
N ASP A 378 -13.71 -3.49 -28.84
CA ASP A 378 -14.85 -3.92 -28.03
C ASP A 378 -14.38 -4.11 -26.59
N VAL A 379 -14.79 -3.22 -25.66
CA VAL A 379 -14.27 -3.21 -24.28
C VAL A 379 -15.31 -3.76 -23.31
N ILE A 380 -14.96 -4.85 -22.61
CA ILE A 380 -15.76 -5.49 -21.57
C ILE A 380 -15.19 -5.07 -20.22
N TYR A 381 -15.98 -4.37 -19.42
CA TYR A 381 -15.58 -3.83 -18.11
C TYR A 381 -16.78 -3.70 -17.18
N GLY A 382 -16.52 -3.51 -15.86
CA GLY A 382 -17.55 -3.32 -14.87
C GLY A 382 -17.98 -4.61 -14.17
N ARG A 383 -18.68 -4.43 -13.03
CA ARG A 383 -19.06 -5.54 -12.14
C ARG A 383 -20.14 -6.43 -12.74
N ASP A 384 -21.06 -5.84 -13.49
CA ASP A 384 -22.24 -6.55 -14.03
C ASP A 384 -21.88 -7.57 -15.12
N GLU A 385 -20.71 -7.44 -15.73
CA GLU A 385 -20.20 -8.40 -16.72
C GLU A 385 -19.65 -9.69 -16.09
N GLY A 386 -19.50 -9.74 -14.76
CA GLY A 386 -19.03 -10.93 -14.05
C GLY A 386 -17.55 -11.26 -14.26
N ILE A 387 -16.77 -10.33 -14.83
CA ILE A 387 -15.36 -10.52 -15.17
C ILE A 387 -14.41 -10.27 -14.00
N HIS A 388 -14.94 -9.91 -12.85
CA HIS A 388 -14.17 -9.67 -11.62
C HIS A 388 -14.97 -10.04 -10.38
N VAL A 389 -14.30 -10.65 -9.41
CA VAL A 389 -14.81 -10.85 -8.05
C VAL A 389 -13.75 -10.40 -7.05
N SER A 390 -14.21 -9.94 -5.88
CA SER A 390 -13.32 -9.53 -4.79
C SER A 390 -12.59 -10.71 -4.18
N GLY A 391 -11.41 -10.47 -3.61
CA GLY A 391 -10.67 -11.40 -2.78
C GLY A 391 -11.06 -11.38 -1.30
N HIS A 392 -11.88 -10.41 -0.87
CA HIS A 392 -12.20 -10.14 0.53
C HIS A 392 -13.60 -10.59 0.90
N ALA A 393 -13.77 -11.03 2.14
CA ALA A 393 -15.00 -11.51 2.73
C ALA A 393 -16.06 -10.41 2.87
N SER A 394 -17.28 -10.70 2.43
CA SER A 394 -18.46 -9.86 2.65
C SER A 394 -19.09 -10.15 4.02
N ARG A 395 -20.14 -9.42 4.40
CA ARG A 395 -20.72 -9.40 5.76
C ARG A 395 -21.04 -10.78 6.33
N GLU A 396 -21.66 -11.67 5.55
CA GLU A 396 -22.04 -12.99 6.06
C GLU A 396 -20.82 -13.90 6.28
N GLU A 397 -19.77 -13.74 5.49
CA GLU A 397 -18.51 -14.45 5.66
C GLU A 397 -17.74 -13.94 6.90
N LEU A 398 -17.77 -12.61 7.15
CA LEU A 398 -17.20 -12.02 8.37
C LEU A 398 -17.91 -12.53 9.61
N LYS A 399 -19.26 -12.59 9.62
CA LYS A 399 -20.04 -13.19 10.73
C LYS A 399 -19.68 -14.66 10.94
N LEU A 400 -19.49 -15.41 9.84
CA LEU A 400 -19.09 -16.81 9.92
C LEU A 400 -17.70 -16.97 10.54
N MET A 401 -16.73 -16.12 10.16
CA MET A 401 -15.39 -16.12 10.76
C MET A 401 -15.47 -15.89 12.28
N HIS A 402 -16.22 -14.88 12.73
CA HIS A 402 -16.44 -14.63 14.15
C HIS A 402 -17.04 -15.83 14.87
N ASN A 403 -18.04 -16.51 14.27
CA ASN A 403 -18.67 -17.69 14.85
C ASN A 403 -17.77 -18.93 14.91
N LEU A 404 -16.87 -19.09 13.94
CA LEU A 404 -15.87 -20.16 13.94
C LEU A 404 -14.82 -19.94 15.02
N VAL A 405 -14.30 -18.72 15.13
CA VAL A 405 -13.17 -18.37 16.00
C VAL A 405 -13.60 -18.06 17.44
N ARG A 406 -14.79 -17.48 17.64
CA ARG A 406 -15.35 -17.07 18.96
C ARG A 406 -14.34 -16.32 19.83
N PRO A 407 -13.75 -15.22 19.36
CA PRO A 407 -12.68 -14.54 20.06
C PRO A 407 -13.21 -13.82 21.32
N LYS A 408 -12.37 -13.69 22.34
CA LYS A 408 -12.65 -12.85 23.50
C LYS A 408 -12.57 -11.37 23.15
N PHE A 409 -11.52 -10.98 22.40
CA PHE A 409 -11.29 -9.62 21.93
C PHE A 409 -11.18 -9.57 20.41
N PHE A 410 -11.56 -8.44 19.83
CA PHE A 410 -11.56 -8.23 18.39
C PHE A 410 -10.88 -6.92 18.02
N ILE A 411 -10.03 -6.97 17.00
CA ILE A 411 -9.41 -5.82 16.35
C ILE A 411 -9.73 -5.93 14.85
N PRO A 412 -10.64 -5.11 14.30
CA PRO A 412 -10.82 -5.02 12.87
C PRO A 412 -9.56 -4.41 12.24
N VAL A 413 -9.01 -5.06 11.21
CA VAL A 413 -7.81 -4.63 10.50
C VAL A 413 -8.07 -4.55 9.00
N HIS A 414 -7.12 -4.02 8.21
CA HIS A 414 -7.14 -3.99 6.75
C HIS A 414 -8.40 -3.30 6.20
N GLY A 415 -8.38 -1.97 6.17
CA GLY A 415 -9.48 -1.17 5.62
C GLY A 415 -9.44 0.29 6.04
N GLU A 416 -10.11 1.12 5.27
CA GLU A 416 -10.35 2.51 5.63
C GLU A 416 -11.19 2.59 6.91
N TYR A 417 -11.20 3.75 7.55
CA TYR A 417 -11.85 3.92 8.86
C TYR A 417 -13.32 3.51 8.86
N HIS A 418 -14.05 3.79 7.79
CA HIS A 418 -15.45 3.39 7.69
C HIS A 418 -15.64 1.86 7.61
N HIS A 419 -14.74 1.13 6.93
CA HIS A 419 -14.73 -0.34 6.90
C HIS A 419 -14.51 -0.92 8.32
N ILE A 420 -13.51 -0.38 9.03
CA ILE A 420 -13.18 -0.74 10.41
C ILE A 420 -14.38 -0.57 11.34
N VAL A 421 -15.06 0.60 11.26
CA VAL A 421 -16.24 0.90 12.06
C VAL A 421 -17.40 -0.04 11.72
N LYS A 422 -17.61 -0.34 10.44
CA LYS A 422 -18.70 -1.25 10.00
C LYS A 422 -18.46 -2.67 10.47
N HIS A 423 -17.20 -3.15 10.41
CA HIS A 423 -16.85 -4.48 10.92
C HIS A 423 -17.03 -4.55 12.46
N ALA A 424 -16.64 -3.51 13.19
CA ALA A 424 -16.85 -3.43 14.63
C ALA A 424 -18.36 -3.52 14.97
N LYS A 425 -19.22 -2.76 14.27
CA LYS A 425 -20.69 -2.83 14.44
C LYS A 425 -21.26 -4.19 14.05
N LEU A 426 -20.67 -4.85 13.05
CA LEU A 426 -21.07 -6.19 12.66
C LEU A 426 -20.78 -7.20 13.80
N ALA A 427 -19.60 -7.13 14.40
CA ALA A 427 -19.24 -7.97 15.54
C ALA A 427 -20.16 -7.74 16.75
N GLU A 428 -20.49 -6.47 17.04
CA GLU A 428 -21.47 -6.12 18.07
C GLU A 428 -22.84 -6.71 17.77
N SER A 429 -23.29 -6.66 16.51
CA SER A 429 -24.62 -7.17 16.08
C SER A 429 -24.79 -8.68 16.24
N ILE A 430 -23.69 -9.44 16.30
CA ILE A 430 -23.71 -10.89 16.55
C ILE A 430 -23.39 -11.25 18.00
N GLY A 431 -23.43 -10.27 18.92
CA GLY A 431 -23.37 -10.47 20.35
C GLY A 431 -21.99 -10.27 20.99
N MET A 432 -21.00 -9.74 20.28
CA MET A 432 -19.72 -9.40 20.88
C MET A 432 -19.85 -8.16 21.76
N PRO A 433 -19.40 -8.17 23.04
CA PRO A 433 -19.46 -6.98 23.89
C PRO A 433 -18.64 -5.85 23.31
N LYS A 434 -19.20 -4.63 23.29
CA LYS A 434 -18.55 -3.45 22.71
C LYS A 434 -17.19 -3.14 23.34
N GLU A 435 -17.04 -3.33 24.63
CA GLU A 435 -15.80 -3.16 25.38
C GLU A 435 -14.68 -4.15 24.99
N ASN A 436 -15.03 -5.20 24.26
CA ASN A 436 -14.08 -6.20 23.75
C ASN A 436 -13.68 -5.92 22.28
N ILE A 437 -14.23 -4.88 21.67
CA ILE A 437 -13.93 -4.48 20.28
C ILE A 437 -13.03 -3.25 20.28
N PHE A 438 -11.87 -3.34 19.64
CA PHE A 438 -10.85 -2.30 19.63
C PHE A 438 -10.73 -1.67 18.24
N ILE A 439 -11.41 -0.55 18.02
CA ILE A 439 -11.17 0.32 16.87
C ILE A 439 -9.89 1.09 17.19
N SER A 440 -8.77 0.68 16.60
CA SER A 440 -7.44 1.20 16.91
C SER A 440 -6.92 2.12 15.80
N GLU A 441 -5.96 2.96 16.15
CA GLU A 441 -5.18 3.78 15.22
C GLU A 441 -3.77 3.20 15.05
N ILE A 442 -3.11 3.55 13.95
CA ILE A 442 -1.71 3.22 13.71
C ILE A 442 -0.84 3.76 14.84
N GLY A 443 0.06 2.91 15.35
CA GLY A 443 0.96 3.19 16.44
C GLY A 443 0.38 3.04 17.84
N GLN A 444 -0.92 2.81 18.00
CA GLN A 444 -1.48 2.53 19.33
C GLN A 444 -0.99 1.19 19.87
N VAL A 445 -0.64 1.15 21.15
CA VAL A 445 -0.25 -0.06 21.87
C VAL A 445 -1.46 -0.64 22.55
N LEU A 446 -1.97 -1.74 22.01
CA LEU A 446 -3.06 -2.52 22.58
C LEU A 446 -2.48 -3.59 23.49
N GLU A 447 -2.81 -3.56 24.77
CA GLU A 447 -2.31 -4.49 25.76
C GLU A 447 -3.41 -5.42 26.23
N PHE A 448 -3.12 -6.74 26.23
CA PHE A 448 -4.07 -7.77 26.58
C PHE A 448 -3.56 -8.64 27.73
N THR A 449 -4.44 -8.90 28.65
CA THR A 449 -4.37 -9.99 29.61
C THR A 449 -5.45 -11.03 29.28
N ARG A 450 -5.54 -12.12 30.04
CA ARG A 450 -6.60 -13.11 29.83
C ARG A 450 -8.00 -12.50 30.01
N ASP A 451 -8.12 -11.44 30.81
CA ASP A 451 -9.43 -10.90 31.22
C ASP A 451 -9.71 -9.51 30.68
N LYS A 452 -8.69 -8.73 30.34
CA LYS A 452 -8.85 -7.32 29.96
C LYS A 452 -7.96 -6.96 28.78
N GLY A 453 -8.53 -6.21 27.85
CA GLY A 453 -7.80 -5.47 26.82
C GLY A 453 -7.88 -3.96 27.07
N GLN A 454 -6.83 -3.22 26.73
CA GLN A 454 -6.79 -1.74 26.86
C GLN A 454 -5.76 -1.13 25.95
N VAL A 455 -5.98 0.13 25.55
CA VAL A 455 -4.95 0.98 24.92
C VAL A 455 -4.08 1.56 26.03
N VAL A 456 -2.76 1.37 25.96
CA VAL A 456 -1.82 1.80 27.03
C VAL A 456 -0.84 2.87 26.59
N GLY A 457 -0.75 3.17 25.30
CA GLY A 457 0.17 4.18 24.80
C GLY A 457 0.18 4.24 23.28
N LYS A 458 1.17 4.95 22.75
CA LYS A 458 1.42 5.08 21.31
C LYS A 458 2.93 5.03 21.06
N VAL A 459 3.35 4.39 19.97
CA VAL A 459 4.74 4.37 19.49
C VAL A 459 4.87 5.27 18.27
N THR A 460 6.11 5.60 17.90
CA THR A 460 6.41 6.27 16.63
C THR A 460 5.89 5.43 15.47
N SER A 461 5.12 6.05 14.61
CA SER A 461 4.45 5.42 13.47
C SER A 461 4.05 6.48 12.46
N GLY A 462 3.75 6.08 11.25
CA GLY A 462 3.32 7.00 10.20
C GLY A 462 3.61 6.50 8.80
N LYS A 463 3.76 7.46 7.89
CA LYS A 463 4.05 7.25 6.47
C LYS A 463 5.49 7.69 6.19
N VAL A 464 6.29 6.82 5.57
CA VAL A 464 7.59 7.14 5.01
C VAL A 464 7.45 7.15 3.49
N LEU A 465 7.77 8.29 2.88
CA LEU A 465 7.60 8.51 1.45
C LEU A 465 8.87 8.07 0.71
N ILE A 466 8.69 7.39 -0.41
CA ILE A 466 9.77 6.93 -1.30
C ILE A 466 9.67 7.72 -2.60
N ASP A 467 10.76 8.39 -2.99
CA ASP A 467 10.89 9.16 -4.21
C ASP A 467 12.20 8.77 -4.90
N GLY A 468 12.15 7.98 -5.95
CA GLY A 468 13.32 7.41 -6.61
C GLY A 468 14.18 6.59 -5.65
N LEU A 469 15.40 7.05 -5.37
CA LEU A 469 16.32 6.43 -4.41
C LEU A 469 16.18 7.00 -3.00
N GLY A 470 15.42 8.09 -2.82
CA GLY A 470 15.21 8.76 -1.53
C GLY A 470 14.21 8.01 -0.66
N VAL A 471 14.53 7.81 0.60
CA VAL A 471 13.67 7.15 1.59
C VAL A 471 13.46 8.09 2.77
N GLY A 472 12.26 8.68 2.86
CA GLY A 472 11.88 9.56 3.98
C GLY A 472 12.50 10.96 3.97
N ASP A 473 13.17 11.35 2.90
CA ASP A 473 13.75 12.69 2.69
C ASP A 473 12.72 13.71 2.17
N VAL A 474 11.58 13.24 1.66
CA VAL A 474 10.45 14.07 1.25
C VAL A 474 9.45 14.19 2.39
N GLY A 475 9.30 15.41 2.93
CA GLY A 475 8.32 15.72 3.98
C GLY A 475 7.18 16.61 3.48
N ASN A 476 6.30 16.99 4.40
CA ASN A 476 5.13 17.84 4.12
C ASN A 476 5.47 19.17 3.43
N ILE A 477 6.66 19.73 3.72
CA ILE A 477 7.12 20.98 3.11
C ILE A 477 7.34 20.77 1.62
N VAL A 478 8.08 19.72 1.25
CA VAL A 478 8.38 19.39 -0.16
C VAL A 478 7.09 19.09 -0.94
N LEU A 479 6.16 18.32 -0.35
CA LEU A 479 4.87 18.04 -0.99
C LEU A 479 4.03 19.31 -1.19
N ARG A 480 4.01 20.20 -0.21
CA ARG A 480 3.34 21.50 -0.32
C ARG A 480 3.94 22.34 -1.45
N ASP A 481 5.27 22.39 -1.54
CA ASP A 481 5.97 23.14 -2.56
C ASP A 481 5.71 22.55 -3.96
N ARG A 482 5.76 21.22 -4.11
CA ARG A 482 5.38 20.53 -5.36
C ARG A 482 3.95 20.83 -5.77
N ARG A 483 3.01 20.85 -4.81
CA ARG A 483 1.61 21.19 -5.06
C ARG A 483 1.49 22.63 -5.56
N GLN A 484 2.12 23.60 -4.91
CA GLN A 484 2.11 25.01 -5.31
C GLN A 484 2.70 25.19 -6.70
N LEU A 485 3.84 24.54 -6.99
CA LEU A 485 4.48 24.55 -8.31
C LEU A 485 3.56 23.95 -9.39
N SER A 486 2.84 22.87 -9.10
CA SER A 486 1.95 22.21 -10.04
C SER A 486 0.68 23.01 -10.34
N GLN A 487 0.18 23.78 -9.38
CA GLN A 487 -1.07 24.56 -9.50
C GLN A 487 -0.85 25.95 -10.11
N ASP A 488 0.12 26.68 -9.57
CA ASP A 488 0.29 28.11 -9.84
C ASP A 488 1.65 28.46 -10.47
N GLY A 489 2.56 27.50 -10.57
CA GLY A 489 3.89 27.70 -11.16
C GLY A 489 4.87 28.46 -10.26
N ILE A 490 5.95 28.97 -10.86
CA ILE A 490 7.03 29.69 -10.17
C ILE A 490 7.34 31.01 -10.88
N LEU A 491 7.68 32.01 -10.05
CA LEU A 491 8.21 33.31 -10.44
C LEU A 491 9.57 33.50 -9.76
N ILE A 492 10.62 33.62 -10.55
CA ILE A 492 11.98 33.89 -10.06
C ILE A 492 12.26 35.37 -10.27
N VAL A 493 12.64 36.09 -9.23
CA VAL A 493 12.98 37.51 -9.26
C VAL A 493 14.47 37.64 -9.00
N VAL A 494 15.21 38.17 -9.95
CA VAL A 494 16.67 38.34 -9.83
C VAL A 494 16.97 39.82 -9.72
N VAL A 495 17.67 40.21 -8.66
CA VAL A 495 18.11 41.60 -8.41
C VAL A 495 19.58 41.58 -8.07
N THR A 496 20.34 42.51 -8.65
CA THR A 496 21.74 42.74 -8.27
C THR A 496 21.82 44.02 -7.46
N MET A 497 22.37 43.88 -6.25
CA MET A 497 22.57 44.96 -5.30
C MET A 497 24.07 45.27 -5.15
N ASP A 498 24.42 46.49 -4.82
CA ASP A 498 25.79 46.81 -4.48
C ASP A 498 26.24 46.10 -3.18
N LYS A 499 27.55 45.96 -2.96
CA LYS A 499 28.15 45.19 -1.86
C LYS A 499 27.75 45.69 -0.45
N GLU A 500 27.38 46.95 -0.35
CA GLU A 500 26.89 47.54 0.92
C GLU A 500 25.35 47.49 1.02
N GLY A 501 24.66 46.96 -0.02
CA GLY A 501 23.19 46.83 -0.09
C GLY A 501 22.44 48.15 -0.17
N ARG A 502 23.09 49.23 -0.65
CA ARG A 502 22.53 50.58 -0.65
C ARG A 502 21.81 51.01 -1.91
N PHE A 503 21.99 50.30 -3.03
CA PHE A 503 21.27 50.59 -4.26
C PHE A 503 21.16 49.35 -5.19
N ILE A 504 20.21 49.39 -6.09
CA ILE A 504 20.03 48.34 -7.10
C ILE A 504 21.01 48.60 -8.25
N ALA A 505 22.00 47.71 -8.42
CA ALA A 505 23.01 47.81 -9.46
C ALA A 505 22.49 47.31 -10.83
N ALA A 506 21.63 46.30 -10.84
CA ALA A 506 20.96 45.79 -12.06
C ALA A 506 19.68 45.01 -11.75
N GLY A 507 18.75 44.95 -12.71
CA GLY A 507 17.44 44.32 -12.55
C GLY A 507 16.38 45.31 -12.02
N PRO A 508 15.25 44.83 -11.47
CA PRO A 508 14.87 43.42 -11.30
C PRO A 508 14.52 42.73 -12.61
N ASP A 509 15.01 41.48 -12.77
CA ASP A 509 14.59 40.60 -13.83
C ASP A 509 13.63 39.55 -13.29
N ILE A 510 12.55 39.27 -14.04
CA ILE A 510 11.54 38.28 -13.63
C ILE A 510 11.44 37.16 -14.66
N VAL A 511 11.63 35.93 -14.19
CA VAL A 511 11.46 34.70 -14.98
C VAL A 511 10.26 33.94 -14.47
N SER A 512 9.30 33.65 -15.35
CA SER A 512 8.09 32.89 -15.02
C SER A 512 8.12 31.50 -15.68
N ARG A 513 7.69 30.47 -14.94
CA ARG A 513 7.44 29.12 -15.47
C ARG A 513 6.16 28.56 -14.86
N GLY A 514 5.27 28.05 -15.73
CA GLY A 514 4.02 27.42 -15.32
C GLY A 514 2.97 28.35 -14.71
N PHE A 515 3.23 29.68 -14.64
CA PHE A 515 2.30 30.66 -14.07
C PHE A 515 1.47 31.35 -15.13
N VAL A 516 2.10 32.11 -16.03
CA VAL A 516 1.45 32.84 -17.15
C VAL A 516 2.25 32.69 -18.43
N TYR A 517 1.59 32.87 -19.59
CA TYR A 517 2.27 32.91 -20.84
C TYR A 517 2.90 34.33 -21.02
N VAL A 518 4.21 34.39 -20.89
CA VAL A 518 4.96 35.65 -20.74
C VAL A 518 4.70 36.62 -21.92
N ARG A 519 4.60 36.10 -23.16
CA ARG A 519 4.34 36.93 -24.35
C ARG A 519 3.01 37.67 -24.35
N GLU A 520 2.02 37.16 -23.61
CA GLU A 520 0.68 37.79 -23.51
C GLU A 520 0.49 38.54 -22.19
N SER A 521 1.54 38.61 -21.36
CA SER A 521 1.49 39.13 -19.99
C SER A 521 2.61 40.12 -19.71
N GLU A 522 3.15 40.80 -20.75
CA GLU A 522 4.25 41.77 -20.61
C GLU A 522 3.91 42.88 -19.62
N ALA A 523 2.71 43.48 -19.73
CA ALA A 523 2.28 44.50 -18.78
C ALA A 523 2.23 44.04 -17.33
N LEU A 524 1.80 42.78 -17.10
CA LEU A 524 1.77 42.20 -15.74
C LEU A 524 3.20 42.03 -15.20
N MET A 525 4.15 41.65 -16.06
CA MET A 525 5.54 41.44 -15.67
C MET A 525 6.27 42.77 -15.40
N GLU A 526 6.02 43.81 -16.22
CA GLU A 526 6.61 45.14 -15.99
C GLU A 526 6.07 45.79 -14.71
N GLU A 527 4.74 45.73 -14.44
CA GLU A 527 4.19 46.23 -13.18
C GLU A 527 4.72 45.41 -11.97
N ALA A 528 4.97 44.11 -12.15
CA ALA A 528 5.61 43.29 -11.12
C ALA A 528 7.04 43.74 -10.84
N LYS A 529 7.84 44.11 -11.84
CA LYS A 529 9.20 44.67 -11.67
C LYS A 529 9.17 46.00 -10.92
N GLU A 530 8.25 46.88 -11.26
CA GLU A 530 8.06 48.17 -10.55
C GLU A 530 7.76 47.92 -9.06
N ARG A 531 6.92 46.92 -8.75
CA ARG A 531 6.61 46.56 -7.36
C ARG A 531 7.82 46.00 -6.61
N VAL A 532 8.68 45.22 -7.28
CA VAL A 532 9.95 44.77 -6.69
C VAL A 532 10.84 45.94 -6.36
N THR A 533 11.04 46.84 -7.33
CA THR A 533 11.86 48.04 -7.13
C THR A 533 11.36 48.85 -5.95
N SER A 534 10.05 49.15 -5.92
CA SER A 534 9.47 49.93 -4.81
C SER A 534 9.60 49.23 -3.45
N ALA A 535 9.49 47.87 -3.40
CA ALA A 535 9.68 47.15 -2.16
C ALA A 535 11.12 47.20 -1.65
N ILE A 536 12.10 47.15 -2.59
CA ILE A 536 13.52 47.26 -2.23
C ILE A 536 13.84 48.70 -1.75
N GLU A 537 13.40 49.72 -2.52
CA GLU A 537 13.60 51.14 -2.15
C GLU A 537 13.01 51.44 -0.77
N HIS A 538 11.81 50.92 -0.48
CA HIS A 538 11.21 51.06 0.84
C HIS A 538 12.09 50.44 1.96
N CYS A 539 12.70 49.28 1.71
CA CYS A 539 13.63 48.67 2.66
C CYS A 539 14.87 49.55 2.86
N LEU A 540 15.44 50.07 1.78
CA LEU A 540 16.63 50.93 1.81
C LEU A 540 16.37 52.27 2.53
N ASP A 541 15.23 52.90 2.29
CA ASP A 541 14.80 54.15 2.96
C ASP A 541 14.63 53.97 4.49
N ASN A 542 14.40 52.72 4.94
CA ASN A 542 14.31 52.39 6.37
C ASN A 542 15.58 51.74 6.92
N ASP A 543 16.73 51.88 6.26
CA ASP A 543 18.02 51.30 6.65
C ASP A 543 18.00 49.77 6.83
N ILE A 544 17.09 49.06 6.14
CA ILE A 544 16.98 47.58 6.17
C ILE A 544 17.92 47.01 5.08
N THR A 545 19.04 46.44 5.52
CA THR A 545 20.05 45.82 4.65
C THR A 545 20.11 44.30 4.80
N GLU A 546 19.29 43.71 5.67
CA GLU A 546 19.25 42.25 5.88
C GLU A 546 18.54 41.54 4.71
N TRP A 547 19.27 40.69 3.97
CA TRP A 547 18.76 40.00 2.79
C TRP A 547 17.53 39.17 3.04
N SER A 548 17.38 38.58 4.21
CA SER A 548 16.20 37.79 4.58
C SER A 548 14.93 38.62 4.62
N VAL A 549 15.02 39.84 5.14
CA VAL A 549 13.91 40.80 5.23
C VAL A 549 13.54 41.31 3.84
N ILE A 550 14.52 41.78 3.07
CA ILE A 550 14.31 42.28 1.68
C ILE A 550 13.66 41.20 0.81
N LYS A 551 14.14 39.96 0.89
CA LYS A 551 13.53 38.83 0.14
C LYS A 551 12.09 38.58 0.58
N ASN A 552 11.77 38.77 1.84
CA ASN A 552 10.40 38.60 2.32
C ASN A 552 9.47 39.71 1.82
N ASP A 553 9.93 40.97 1.87
CA ASP A 553 9.17 42.14 1.41
C ASP A 553 8.90 42.06 -0.10
N ILE A 554 9.90 41.65 -0.91
CA ILE A 554 9.70 41.36 -2.34
C ILE A 554 8.62 40.28 -2.51
N ARG A 555 8.69 39.17 -1.76
CA ARG A 555 7.73 38.07 -1.85
C ARG A 555 6.31 38.53 -1.51
N GLU A 556 6.15 39.33 -0.46
CA GLU A 556 4.84 39.84 -0.07
C GLU A 556 4.26 40.84 -1.05
N ALA A 557 5.06 41.82 -1.52
CA ALA A 557 4.62 42.83 -2.46
C ALA A 557 4.14 42.21 -3.79
N ILE A 558 4.95 41.33 -4.38
CA ILE A 558 4.60 40.64 -5.61
C ILE A 558 3.44 39.65 -5.38
N GLY A 559 3.47 38.89 -4.30
CA GLY A 559 2.45 37.90 -4.00
C GLY A 559 1.06 38.52 -3.87
N ARG A 560 0.96 39.67 -3.21
CA ARG A 560 -0.28 40.45 -3.10
C ARG A 560 -0.75 40.95 -4.47
N TYR A 561 0.14 41.59 -5.21
CA TYR A 561 -0.15 42.12 -6.54
C TYR A 561 -0.63 41.04 -7.52
N LEU A 562 0.12 39.94 -7.64
CA LEU A 562 -0.24 38.84 -8.54
C LEU A 562 -1.58 38.20 -8.17
N TYR A 563 -1.86 38.03 -6.87
CA TYR A 563 -3.13 37.52 -6.42
C TYR A 563 -4.30 38.47 -6.75
N GLU A 564 -4.12 39.78 -6.58
CA GLU A 564 -5.15 40.77 -6.96
C GLU A 564 -5.49 40.72 -8.45
N LYS A 565 -4.47 40.62 -9.30
CA LYS A 565 -4.61 40.62 -10.77
C LYS A 565 -5.05 39.26 -11.34
N THR A 566 -4.58 38.13 -10.77
CA THR A 566 -4.72 36.82 -11.42
C THR A 566 -5.50 35.81 -10.59
N ARG A 567 -5.72 36.06 -9.30
CA ARG A 567 -6.25 35.13 -8.31
C ARG A 567 -5.40 33.86 -8.15
N ARG A 568 -4.15 33.88 -8.58
CA ARG A 568 -3.16 32.80 -8.45
C ARG A 568 -2.05 33.19 -7.47
N ARG A 569 -1.41 32.18 -6.89
CA ARG A 569 -0.33 32.35 -5.90
C ARG A 569 0.91 31.56 -6.31
N PRO A 570 1.65 31.98 -7.36
CA PRO A 570 2.86 31.26 -7.76
C PRO A 570 3.89 31.23 -6.65
N MET A 571 4.78 30.25 -6.68
CA MET A 571 5.95 30.25 -5.81
C MET A 571 6.87 31.41 -6.22
N ILE A 572 7.14 32.35 -5.33
CA ILE A 572 8.00 33.50 -5.58
C ILE A 572 9.37 33.24 -4.96
N LEU A 573 10.42 33.23 -5.79
CA LEU A 573 11.79 32.99 -5.39
C LEU A 573 12.66 34.22 -5.68
N PRO A 574 12.85 35.14 -4.69
CA PRO A 574 13.77 36.26 -4.82
C PRO A 574 15.22 35.79 -4.71
N ILE A 575 16.04 36.14 -5.70
CA ILE A 575 17.48 35.92 -5.75
C ILE A 575 18.15 37.31 -5.73
N ILE A 576 18.93 37.59 -4.70
CA ILE A 576 19.71 38.81 -4.58
C ILE A 576 21.17 38.43 -4.78
N MET A 577 21.82 39.08 -5.76
CA MET A 577 23.25 38.95 -6.05
C MET A 577 23.98 40.21 -5.61
N GLU A 578 25.19 40.08 -5.09
CA GLU A 578 26.05 41.19 -4.70
C GLU A 578 27.12 41.46 -5.75
N VAL A 579 27.41 42.74 -6.00
CA VAL A 579 28.48 43.20 -6.90
C VAL A 579 29.34 44.31 -6.24
#